data_ee44dcb83941a7da92ca459ff0056ae5
#
_entry.id   ee44dcb83941a7da92ca459ff0056ae5
#
_cell.length_a   1.000
_cell.length_b   1.000
_cell.length_c   1.000
_cell.angle_alpha   90.00
_cell.angle_beta   90.00
_cell.angle_gamma   90.00
#
_symmetry.space_group_name_H-M   'P 1'
#
loop_
_entity.id
_entity.type
_entity.pdbx_description
1 polymer ?
#
loop_
_entity_poly.entity_id
_entity_poly.type
_entity_poly.pdbx_seq_one_letter_code
_entity_poly.pdbx_strand_id
1 'polypeptide(L)'
;MKESKAAVNDKSVRYQRLYSLLSEKKAAIEKDIRTHLVRQIGPDNANRVDSVLDQGDLSAIDMGEGVDLALLEMRNRMKRSVDQALLRLDEGSYGNCEDCGGEIEEKRLMAMPFAQLCIKCQRKKEELEKIEREEPLRDGEEA
;
A
#
# COMPACT_ATOMS: atom_id res chain seq x y z
N MET A 1 16.98 2.77 32.87
CA MET A 1 15.70 3.49 32.81
C MET A 1 15.67 4.67 31.81
N LYS A 2 16.78 5.34 31.58
CA LYS A 2 16.84 6.45 30.59
C LYS A 2 16.78 5.97 29.13
N GLU A 3 17.27 4.77 28.85
CA GLU A 3 17.26 4.19 27.50
C GLU A 3 15.87 3.79 27.02
N SER A 4 15.00 3.34 27.94
CA SER A 4 13.64 2.93 27.59
C SER A 4 12.74 4.10 27.21
N LYS A 5 12.92 5.27 27.82
CA LYS A 5 12.15 6.47 27.47
C LYS A 5 12.54 7.07 26.12
N ALA A 6 13.84 7.05 25.78
CA ALA A 6 14.32 7.51 24.48
C ALA A 6 13.85 6.59 23.35
N ALA A 7 13.92 5.26 23.55
CA ALA A 7 13.47 4.28 22.57
C ALA A 7 11.95 4.36 22.34
N VAL A 8 11.16 4.57 23.39
CA VAL A 8 9.72 4.73 23.30
C VAL A 8 9.37 6.04 22.57
N ASN A 9 10.13 7.11 22.84
CA ASN A 9 9.92 8.38 22.18
C ASN A 9 10.25 8.30 20.68
N ASP A 10 11.34 7.63 20.31
CA ASP A 10 11.72 7.42 18.91
C ASP A 10 10.68 6.58 18.17
N LYS A 11 10.16 5.53 18.79
CA LYS A 11 9.10 4.71 18.21
C LYS A 11 7.81 5.50 18.03
N SER A 12 7.47 6.35 19.01
CA SER A 12 6.29 7.20 18.92
C SER A 12 6.40 8.23 17.79
N VAL A 13 7.58 8.85 17.65
CA VAL A 13 7.85 9.81 16.57
C VAL A 13 7.81 9.11 15.21
N ARG A 14 8.44 7.94 15.09
CA ARG A 14 8.38 7.13 13.87
C ARG A 14 6.96 6.72 13.53
N TYR A 15 6.19 6.26 14.52
CA TYR A 15 4.77 5.92 14.34
C TYR A 15 4.00 7.10 13.78
N GLN A 16 4.14 8.28 14.35
CA GLN A 16 3.43 9.48 13.89
C GLN A 16 3.80 9.87 12.47
N ARG A 17 5.07 9.76 12.10
CA ARG A 17 5.53 10.03 10.73
C ARG A 17 4.95 9.04 9.73
N LEU A 18 4.95 7.77 10.07
CA LEU A 18 4.39 6.73 9.22
C LEU A 18 2.87 6.85 9.10
N TYR A 19 2.20 7.17 10.21
CA TYR A 19 0.77 7.43 10.21
C TYR A 19 0.41 8.59 9.29
N SER A 20 1.13 9.71 9.40
CA SER A 20 0.91 10.87 8.53
C SER A 20 1.15 10.53 7.07
N LEU A 21 2.22 9.79 6.77
CA LEU A 21 2.54 9.35 5.41
C LEU A 21 1.40 8.53 4.81
N LEU A 22 0.93 7.53 5.53
CA LEU A 22 -0.14 6.64 5.07
C LEU A 22 -1.48 7.38 4.95
N SER A 23 -1.80 8.23 5.91
CA SER A 23 -3.03 9.03 5.91
C SER A 23 -3.06 10.00 4.73
N GLU A 24 -1.95 10.65 4.43
CA GLU A 24 -1.84 11.54 3.27
C GLU A 24 -2.00 10.77 1.96
N LYS A 25 -1.39 9.59 1.86
CA LYS A 25 -1.55 8.75 0.67
C LYS A 25 -2.98 8.28 0.49
N LYS A 26 -3.64 7.88 1.56
CA LYS A 26 -5.06 7.50 1.53
C LYS A 26 -5.92 8.65 1.04
N ALA A 27 -5.74 9.84 1.60
CA ALA A 27 -6.48 11.03 1.21
C ALA A 27 -6.26 11.39 -0.27
N ALA A 28 -5.03 11.26 -0.76
CA ALA A 28 -4.71 11.52 -2.16
C ALA A 28 -5.40 10.52 -3.09
N ILE A 29 -5.40 9.24 -2.73
CA ILE A 29 -6.07 8.19 -3.52
C ILE A 29 -7.58 8.41 -3.54
N GLU A 30 -8.18 8.69 -2.39
CA GLU A 30 -9.62 8.97 -2.29
C GLU A 30 -10.01 10.20 -3.12
N LYS A 31 -9.20 11.24 -3.08
CA LYS A 31 -9.43 12.44 -3.88
C LYS A 31 -9.37 12.14 -5.39
N ASP A 32 -8.39 11.34 -5.81
CA ASP A 32 -8.28 10.92 -7.21
C ASP A 32 -9.49 10.12 -7.68
N ILE A 33 -9.92 9.15 -6.89
CA ILE A 33 -11.09 8.33 -7.19
C ILE A 33 -12.34 9.22 -7.26
N ARG A 34 -12.53 10.09 -6.28
CA ARG A 34 -13.67 11.00 -6.22
C ARG A 34 -13.71 11.93 -7.44
N THR A 35 -12.58 12.58 -7.75
CA THR A 35 -12.47 13.49 -8.87
C THR A 35 -12.82 12.79 -10.18
N HIS A 36 -12.30 11.59 -10.37
CA HIS A 36 -12.54 10.80 -11.56
C HIS A 36 -14.02 10.41 -11.69
N LEU A 37 -14.62 9.89 -10.62
CA LEU A 37 -16.02 9.47 -10.60
C LEU A 37 -16.97 10.65 -10.79
N VAL A 38 -16.74 11.78 -10.13
CA VAL A 38 -17.58 12.97 -10.26
C VAL A 38 -17.55 13.51 -11.68
N ARG A 39 -16.40 13.46 -12.37
CA ARG A 39 -16.32 13.83 -13.79
C ARG A 39 -17.17 12.94 -14.68
N GLN A 40 -17.22 11.65 -14.38
CA GLN A 40 -17.89 10.67 -15.21
C GLN A 40 -19.41 10.64 -14.98
N ILE A 41 -19.84 10.73 -13.73
CA ILE A 41 -21.27 10.62 -13.39
C ILE A 41 -21.95 11.96 -13.10
N GLY A 42 -21.17 13.05 -13.07
CA GLY A 42 -21.65 14.40 -12.86
C GLY A 42 -21.65 14.85 -11.40
N PRO A 43 -21.58 16.19 -11.16
CA PRO A 43 -21.47 16.75 -9.82
C PRO A 43 -22.71 16.53 -8.95
N ASP A 44 -23.88 16.34 -9.56
CA ASP A 44 -25.14 16.07 -8.84
C ASP A 44 -25.13 14.73 -8.12
N ASN A 45 -24.22 13.84 -8.48
CA ASN A 45 -24.06 12.53 -7.87
C ASN A 45 -22.91 12.43 -6.86
N ALA A 46 -22.35 13.57 -6.45
CA ALA A 46 -21.20 13.59 -5.54
C ALA A 46 -21.48 12.87 -4.22
N ASN A 47 -22.70 12.99 -3.69
CA ASN A 47 -23.10 12.30 -2.45
C ASN A 47 -23.07 10.77 -2.60
N ARG A 48 -23.44 10.28 -3.78
CA ARG A 48 -23.41 8.83 -4.09
C ARG A 48 -21.96 8.34 -4.16
N VAL A 49 -21.07 9.14 -4.72
CA VAL A 49 -19.62 8.85 -4.77
C VAL A 49 -19.06 8.74 -3.35
N ASP A 50 -19.36 9.70 -2.50
CA ASP A 50 -18.88 9.69 -1.10
C ASP A 50 -19.37 8.45 -0.35
N SER A 51 -20.63 8.09 -0.51
CA SER A 51 -21.20 6.89 0.10
C SER A 51 -20.48 5.61 -0.37
N VAL A 52 -20.20 5.51 -1.65
CA VAL A 52 -19.49 4.36 -2.22
C VAL A 52 -18.05 4.29 -1.76
N LEU A 53 -17.36 5.42 -1.66
CA LEU A 53 -16.00 5.49 -1.15
C LEU A 53 -15.93 5.04 0.32
N ASP A 54 -16.90 5.43 1.14
CA ASP A 54 -16.98 5.02 2.54
C ASP A 54 -17.21 3.52 2.69
N GLN A 55 -18.01 2.94 1.81
CA GLN A 55 -18.30 1.50 1.82
C GLN A 55 -17.23 0.67 1.10
N GLY A 56 -16.42 1.29 0.26
CA GLY A 56 -15.39 0.62 -0.53
C GLY A 56 -15.93 -0.25 -1.66
N ASP A 57 -17.20 -0.11 -2.02
CA ASP A 57 -17.85 -0.91 -3.06
C ASP A 57 -18.17 -0.06 -4.29
N LEU A 58 -17.29 -0.12 -5.28
CA LEU A 58 -17.45 0.59 -6.54
C LEU A 58 -18.55 -0.03 -7.42
N SER A 59 -18.93 -1.27 -7.18
CA SER A 59 -19.97 -1.94 -7.98
C SER A 59 -21.36 -1.35 -7.77
N ALA A 60 -21.57 -0.62 -6.67
CA ALA A 60 -22.82 0.05 -6.39
C ALA A 60 -23.08 1.29 -7.26
N ILE A 61 -22.07 1.76 -8.00
CA ILE A 61 -22.21 2.87 -8.94
C ILE A 61 -22.51 2.32 -10.33
N ASP A 62 -23.59 2.77 -10.91
CA ASP A 62 -23.87 2.53 -12.34
C ASP A 62 -22.93 3.43 -13.15
N MET A 63 -21.81 2.85 -13.56
CA MET A 63 -20.80 3.55 -14.33
C MET A 63 -21.16 3.46 -15.81
N GLY A 64 -21.63 4.59 -16.37
CA GLY A 64 -21.94 4.68 -17.79
C GLY A 64 -20.70 4.48 -18.67
N GLU A 65 -20.93 4.56 -19.97
CA GLU A 65 -19.86 4.47 -20.96
C GLU A 65 -18.81 5.57 -20.74
N GLY A 66 -17.54 5.21 -20.88
CA GLY A 66 -16.41 6.14 -20.75
C GLY A 66 -15.70 6.13 -19.42
N VAL A 67 -16.17 5.34 -18.44
CA VAL A 67 -15.44 5.16 -17.17
C VAL A 67 -14.38 4.09 -17.34
N ASP A 68 -13.15 4.42 -16.99
CA ASP A 68 -12.07 3.42 -16.95
C ASP A 68 -12.17 2.63 -15.65
N LEU A 69 -12.93 1.55 -15.70
CA LEU A 69 -13.16 0.66 -14.56
C LEU A 69 -11.87 0.01 -14.07
N ALA A 70 -11.00 -0.38 -14.99
CA ALA A 70 -9.73 -1.01 -14.63
C ALA A 70 -8.85 -0.06 -13.80
N LEU A 71 -8.79 1.21 -14.18
CA LEU A 71 -8.05 2.23 -13.45
C LEU A 71 -8.65 2.48 -12.05
N LEU A 72 -9.97 2.55 -11.96
CA LEU A 72 -10.67 2.72 -10.68
C LEU A 72 -10.46 1.52 -9.75
N GLU A 73 -10.52 0.32 -10.28
CA GLU A 73 -10.27 -0.90 -9.51
C GLU A 73 -8.82 -0.94 -8.99
N MET A 74 -7.86 -0.53 -9.81
CA MET A 74 -6.47 -0.43 -9.40
C MET A 74 -6.30 0.56 -8.24
N ARG A 75 -6.87 1.74 -8.35
CA ARG A 75 -6.83 2.75 -7.29
C ARG A 75 -7.52 2.29 -6.01
N ASN A 76 -8.64 1.60 -6.15
CA ASN A 76 -9.35 1.05 -5.00
C ASN A 76 -8.53 -0.03 -4.29
N ARG A 77 -7.81 -0.86 -5.04
CA ARG A 77 -6.86 -1.83 -4.45
C ARG A 77 -5.73 -1.12 -3.71
N MET A 78 -5.21 -0.04 -4.25
CA MET A 78 -4.19 0.77 -3.58
C MET A 78 -4.72 1.34 -2.27
N LYS A 79 -5.95 1.84 -2.27
CA LYS A 79 -6.60 2.35 -1.05
C LYS A 79 -6.72 1.25 0.01
N ARG A 80 -7.16 0.06 -0.37
CA ARG A 80 -7.25 -1.09 0.55
C ARG A 80 -5.88 -1.46 1.11
N SER A 81 -4.83 -1.42 0.28
CA SER A 81 -3.47 -1.69 0.72
C SER A 81 -2.99 -0.67 1.74
N VAL A 82 -3.36 0.61 1.57
CA VAL A 82 -3.06 1.65 2.56
C VAL A 82 -3.83 1.41 3.86
N ASP A 83 -5.11 1.04 3.77
CA ASP A 83 -5.92 0.70 4.94
C ASP A 83 -5.32 -0.47 5.73
N GLN A 84 -4.84 -1.50 5.03
CA GLN A 84 -4.14 -2.62 5.66
C GLN A 84 -2.82 -2.19 6.31
N ALA A 85 -2.07 -1.29 5.65
CA ALA A 85 -0.85 -0.74 6.20
C ALA A 85 -1.12 0.06 7.49
N LEU A 86 -2.18 0.85 7.53
CA LEU A 86 -2.60 1.57 8.72
C LEU A 86 -2.98 0.62 9.87
N LEU A 87 -3.68 -0.46 9.56
CA LEU A 87 -4.02 -1.49 10.54
C LEU A 87 -2.76 -2.15 11.09
N ARG A 88 -1.81 -2.50 10.24
CA ARG A 88 -0.53 -3.08 10.64
C ARG A 88 0.31 -2.11 11.46
N LEU A 89 0.21 -0.82 11.17
CA LEU A 89 0.88 0.23 11.95
C LEU A 89 0.33 0.25 13.39
N ASP A 90 -0.99 0.18 13.55
CA ASP A 90 -1.63 0.09 14.87
C ASP A 90 -1.25 -1.18 15.62
N GLU A 91 -1.06 -2.27 14.92
CA GLU A 91 -0.62 -3.56 15.49
C GLU A 91 0.88 -3.61 15.77
N GLY A 92 1.64 -2.62 15.30
CA GLY A 92 3.09 -2.54 15.49
C GLY A 92 3.91 -3.35 14.50
N SER A 93 3.30 -3.91 13.46
CA SER A 93 4.00 -4.73 12.46
C SER A 93 4.39 -3.98 11.19
N TYR A 94 3.83 -2.81 10.95
CA TYR A 94 4.16 -2.02 9.77
C TYR A 94 5.57 -1.43 9.86
N GLY A 95 6.29 -1.46 8.75
CA GLY A 95 7.63 -0.89 8.67
C GLY A 95 8.73 -1.82 9.15
N ASN A 96 8.39 -3.05 9.51
CA ASN A 96 9.36 -4.08 9.87
C ASN A 96 9.49 -5.09 8.74
N CYS A 97 10.73 -5.47 8.42
CA CYS A 97 10.99 -6.47 7.39
C CYS A 97 10.43 -7.82 7.81
N GLU A 98 9.69 -8.47 6.93
CA GLU A 98 9.12 -9.79 7.20
C GLU A 98 10.18 -10.90 7.28
N ASP A 99 11.31 -10.73 6.61
CA ASP A 99 12.38 -11.73 6.59
C ASP A 99 13.35 -11.60 7.76
N CYS A 100 13.92 -10.40 7.98
CA CYS A 100 14.96 -10.22 8.99
C CYS A 100 14.45 -9.56 10.28
N GLY A 101 13.21 -9.08 10.29
CA GLY A 101 12.65 -8.41 11.47
C GLY A 101 13.18 -7.01 11.76
N GLY A 102 14.13 -6.52 10.95
CA GLY A 102 14.68 -5.18 11.10
C GLY A 102 13.75 -4.10 10.58
N GLU A 103 14.03 -2.87 10.96
CA GLU A 103 13.23 -1.73 10.47
C GLU A 103 13.52 -1.45 8.99
N ILE A 104 12.46 -1.20 8.23
CA ILE A 104 12.57 -0.70 6.86
C ILE A 104 12.81 0.81 6.95
N GLU A 105 13.75 1.33 6.15
CA GLU A 105 14.05 2.75 6.13
C GLU A 105 12.82 3.59 5.76
N GLU A 106 12.62 4.70 6.45
CA GLU A 106 11.49 5.60 6.18
C GLU A 106 11.48 6.11 4.74
N LYS A 107 12.65 6.38 4.17
CA LYS A 107 12.78 6.81 2.77
C LYS A 107 12.22 5.76 1.80
N ARG A 108 12.48 4.49 2.10
CA ARG A 108 11.94 3.39 1.30
C ARG A 108 10.42 3.30 1.45
N LEU A 109 9.90 3.47 2.65
CA LEU A 109 8.46 3.49 2.90
C LEU A 109 7.77 4.69 2.26
N MET A 110 8.44 5.84 2.18
CA MET A 110 7.92 7.00 1.45
C MET A 110 7.77 6.73 -0.03
N ALA A 111 8.75 6.06 -0.63
CA ALA A 111 8.73 5.69 -2.05
C ALA A 111 7.81 4.49 -2.30
N MET A 112 7.83 3.51 -1.40
CA MET A 112 7.10 2.25 -1.50
C MET A 112 6.36 1.96 -0.19
N PRO A 113 5.19 2.57 0.03
CA PRO A 113 4.45 2.43 1.30
C PRO A 113 4.05 1.00 1.62
N PHE A 114 4.01 0.13 0.62
CA PHE A 114 3.60 -1.26 0.77
C PHE A 114 4.79 -2.22 0.85
N ALA A 115 6.01 -1.70 0.99
CA ALA A 115 7.21 -2.52 1.12
C ALA A 115 7.13 -3.38 2.38
N GLN A 116 7.30 -4.68 2.21
CA GLN A 116 7.29 -5.67 3.29
C GLN A 116 8.68 -6.16 3.62
N LEU A 117 9.65 -5.88 2.76
CA LEU A 117 11.05 -6.29 2.92
C LEU A 117 11.95 -5.07 2.93
N CYS A 118 13.00 -5.13 3.75
CA CYS A 118 14.07 -4.14 3.67
C CYS A 118 14.82 -4.31 2.34
N ILE A 119 15.63 -3.33 1.97
CA ILE A 119 16.31 -3.35 0.68
C ILE A 119 17.25 -4.55 0.53
N LYS A 120 17.90 -4.97 1.61
CA LYS A 120 18.79 -6.14 1.59
C LYS A 120 18.03 -7.44 1.32
N CYS A 121 16.92 -7.65 2.00
CA CYS A 121 16.08 -8.84 1.80
C CYS A 121 15.40 -8.83 0.45
N GLN A 122 14.99 -7.67 -0.03
CA GLN A 122 14.41 -7.50 -1.36
C GLN A 122 15.42 -7.88 -2.45
N ARG A 123 16.67 -7.42 -2.32
CA ARG A 123 17.73 -7.77 -3.27
C ARG A 123 18.01 -9.27 -3.28
N LYS A 124 18.05 -9.90 -2.11
CA LYS A 124 18.24 -11.36 -2.01
C LYS A 124 17.12 -12.11 -2.73
N LYS A 125 15.89 -11.68 -2.53
CA LYS A 125 14.73 -12.28 -3.17
C LYS A 125 14.81 -12.15 -4.69
N GLU A 126 15.16 -10.97 -5.19
CA GLU A 126 15.30 -10.71 -6.62
C GLU A 126 16.43 -11.54 -7.25
N GLU A 127 17.56 -11.70 -6.54
CA GLU A 127 18.67 -12.53 -7.01
C GLU A 127 18.26 -14.00 -7.09
N LEU A 128 17.53 -14.51 -6.10
CA LEU A 128 17.03 -15.89 -6.11
C LEU A 128 16.03 -16.11 -7.24
N GLU A 129 15.11 -15.19 -7.46
CA GLU A 129 14.15 -15.25 -8.55
C GLU A 129 14.85 -15.21 -9.91
N LYS A 130 15.91 -14.42 -10.02
CA LYS A 130 16.72 -14.34 -11.24
C LYS A 130 17.43 -15.66 -11.53
N ILE A 131 18.02 -16.29 -10.52
CA ILE A 131 18.66 -17.59 -10.64
C ILE A 131 17.65 -18.66 -11.07
N GLU A 132 16.47 -18.68 -10.47
CA GLU A 132 15.39 -19.61 -10.84
C GLU A 132 14.94 -19.41 -12.28
N ARG A 133 14.90 -18.18 -12.78
CA ARG A 133 14.54 -17.89 -14.18
C ARG A 133 15.63 -18.33 -15.15
N GLU A 134 16.89 -18.23 -14.76
CA GLU A 134 18.03 -18.59 -15.61
C GLU A 134 18.25 -20.11 -15.66
N GLU A 135 17.71 -20.89 -14.71
CA GLU A 135 17.86 -22.33 -14.63
C GLU A 135 16.55 -23.13 -14.72
N PRO A 136 15.54 -22.73 -15.53
CA PRO A 136 14.25 -23.44 -15.51
C PRO A 136 14.25 -24.79 -16.22
N LEU A 137 15.32 -25.21 -16.85
CA LEU A 137 15.36 -26.36 -17.74
C LEU A 137 16.26 -27.52 -17.30
N ARG A 138 16.92 -27.41 -16.15
CA ARG A 138 17.79 -28.48 -15.65
C ARG A 138 17.02 -29.73 -15.21
N ASP A 139 15.81 -29.51 -14.73
CA ASP A 139 14.94 -30.62 -14.28
C ASP A 139 14.43 -31.49 -15.43
N GLY A 140 14.47 -30.97 -16.65
CA GLY A 140 14.09 -31.72 -17.85
C GLY A 140 15.21 -32.55 -18.50
N GLU A 141 16.46 -32.30 -18.12
CA GLU A 141 17.61 -33.02 -18.71
C GLU A 141 17.99 -34.31 -18.01
N GLU A 142 17.48 -34.52 -16.79
CA GLU A 142 17.73 -35.76 -16.03
C GLU A 142 16.76 -36.90 -16.35
N ALA A 143 15.86 -36.67 -17.26
CA ALA A 143 14.98 -37.69 -17.75
C ALA A 143 15.61 -38.38 -19.00
#